data_35ae395481f3a6f8f999dc293cab8da5
#
_entry.id   35ae395481f3a6f8f999dc293cab8da5
#
_cell.length_a   1.000
_cell.length_b   1.000
_cell.length_c   1.000
_cell.angle_alpha   90.00
_cell.angle_beta   90.00
_cell.angle_gamma   90.00
#
_symmetry.space_group_name_H-M   'P 1'
#
loop_
_entity.id
_entity.type
_entity.pdbx_description
1 polymer ?
#
loop_
_entity_poly.entity_id
_entity_poly.type
_entity_poly.pdbx_seq_one_letter_code
_entity_poly.pdbx_strand_id
1 'polypeptide(L)'
;ANPDLEVMVAGGDGDGYSIGAGHFVHAARRNVDMSYVVMDNRIYGLTKGQASPTSREDFETSTTPDGTNQTPVNPLALALSSGATFIGQTFSSDAQSHAEVVRKAIEHDGFGFVNVYSPCVTFNDVDTYDYFRDSIVDIGETDHDPTDRDAAIERVTEGGTEYTGVIYQDPDSVPYEQREGIESNMAEIPDGAPEDAMDLVREFY
;
A
#
# COMPACT_ATOMS: atom_id res chain seq x y z
N ALA A 1 1.93 -19.62 -6.09
CA ALA A 1 2.88 -20.29 -6.96
C ALA A 1 4.02 -20.89 -6.16
N ASN A 2 4.90 -20.10 -5.54
CA ASN A 2 5.92 -20.58 -4.60
C ASN A 2 5.72 -19.92 -3.25
N PRO A 3 5.28 -20.63 -2.19
CA PRO A 3 5.02 -20.06 -0.88
C PRO A 3 6.28 -19.63 -0.13
N ASP A 4 7.48 -20.06 -0.58
CA ASP A 4 8.75 -19.71 0.06
C ASP A 4 9.33 -18.36 -0.44
N LEU A 5 8.62 -17.66 -1.34
CA LEU A 5 9.09 -16.39 -1.91
C LEU A 5 8.39 -15.20 -1.27
N GLU A 6 9.21 -14.31 -0.72
CA GLU A 6 8.75 -12.97 -0.38
C GLU A 6 8.43 -12.17 -1.65
N VAL A 7 7.25 -11.60 -1.73
CA VAL A 7 6.81 -10.82 -2.88
C VAL A 7 6.68 -9.36 -2.50
N MET A 8 7.49 -8.50 -3.12
CA MET A 8 7.39 -7.07 -2.97
C MET A 8 7.04 -6.40 -4.31
N VAL A 9 6.03 -5.54 -4.29
CA VAL A 9 5.60 -4.72 -5.42
C VAL A 9 5.89 -3.26 -5.11
N ALA A 10 6.41 -2.52 -6.08
CA ALA A 10 6.61 -1.08 -5.99
C ALA A 10 5.81 -0.37 -7.08
N GLY A 11 5.15 0.72 -6.74
CA GLY A 11 4.37 1.55 -7.66
C GLY A 11 4.41 3.02 -7.29
N GLY A 12 3.75 3.87 -8.07
CA GLY A 12 3.51 5.27 -7.76
C GLY A 12 2.06 5.52 -7.32
N ASP A 13 1.80 6.67 -6.70
CA ASP A 13 0.47 7.11 -6.28
C ASP A 13 -0.53 7.17 -7.44
N GLY A 14 -0.11 7.70 -8.57
CA GLY A 14 -0.94 7.75 -9.78
C GLY A 14 -1.25 6.37 -10.35
N ASP A 15 -0.34 5.41 -10.23
CA ASP A 15 -0.53 4.03 -10.62
C ASP A 15 -1.43 3.29 -9.61
N GLY A 16 -1.04 3.29 -8.35
CA GLY A 16 -1.67 2.51 -7.29
C GLY A 16 -3.07 2.96 -6.92
N TYR A 17 -3.33 4.26 -6.93
CA TYR A 17 -4.61 4.82 -6.43
C TYR A 17 -5.55 5.33 -7.53
N SER A 18 -5.12 5.21 -8.80
CA SER A 18 -5.96 5.49 -9.96
C SER A 18 -6.30 4.20 -10.69
N ILE A 19 -5.60 3.88 -11.79
CA ILE A 19 -5.91 2.69 -12.60
C ILE A 19 -5.70 1.37 -11.84
N GLY A 20 -4.74 1.33 -10.90
CA GLY A 20 -4.44 0.19 -10.06
C GLY A 20 -5.36 -0.01 -8.86
N ALA A 21 -6.22 0.98 -8.53
CA ALA A 21 -7.04 0.95 -7.30
C ALA A 21 -7.88 -0.32 -7.15
N GLY A 22 -8.43 -0.85 -8.25
CA GLY A 22 -9.17 -2.11 -8.22
C GLY A 22 -8.32 -3.30 -7.81
N HIS A 23 -7.09 -3.39 -8.29
CA HIS A 23 -6.15 -4.45 -7.92
C HIS A 23 -5.71 -4.31 -6.46
N PHE A 24 -5.40 -3.10 -6.01
CA PHE A 24 -5.07 -2.78 -4.63
C PHE A 24 -6.15 -3.31 -3.66
N VAL A 25 -7.40 -2.88 -3.87
CA VAL A 25 -8.55 -3.29 -3.04
C VAL A 25 -8.69 -4.82 -3.01
N HIS A 26 -8.53 -5.48 -4.15
CA HIS A 26 -8.71 -6.93 -4.22
C HIS A 26 -7.53 -7.73 -3.65
N ALA A 27 -6.31 -7.23 -3.69
CA ALA A 27 -5.16 -7.84 -3.02
C ALA A 27 -5.31 -7.70 -1.49
N ALA A 28 -5.63 -6.49 -1.01
CA ALA A 28 -5.83 -6.22 0.41
C ALA A 28 -6.97 -7.07 1.02
N ARG A 29 -8.17 -7.07 0.39
CA ARG A 29 -9.34 -7.83 0.92
C ARG A 29 -9.14 -9.34 0.94
N ARG A 30 -8.29 -9.87 0.08
CA ARG A 30 -7.93 -11.29 0.08
C ARG A 30 -6.83 -11.60 1.07
N ASN A 31 -6.13 -10.61 1.53
CA ASN A 31 -4.94 -10.75 2.36
C ASN A 31 -3.87 -11.62 1.67
N VAL A 32 -3.57 -11.32 0.40
CA VAL A 32 -2.53 -12.03 -0.36
C VAL A 32 -1.18 -11.77 0.29
N ASP A 33 -0.36 -12.79 0.42
CA ASP A 33 0.97 -12.67 1.04
C ASP A 33 1.92 -11.91 0.12
N MET A 34 1.97 -10.60 0.31
CA MET A 34 2.79 -9.68 -0.46
C MET A 34 2.88 -8.30 0.19
N SER A 35 3.98 -7.60 -0.05
CA SER A 35 4.15 -6.20 0.34
C SER A 35 3.99 -5.26 -0.85
N TYR A 36 3.18 -4.22 -0.70
CA TYR A 36 3.01 -3.18 -1.70
C TYR A 36 3.50 -1.82 -1.18
N VAL A 37 4.57 -1.33 -1.79
CA VAL A 37 5.20 -0.05 -1.46
C VAL A 37 4.86 0.97 -2.54
N VAL A 38 4.18 2.05 -2.17
CA VAL A 38 3.75 3.10 -3.09
C VAL A 38 4.53 4.39 -2.85
N MET A 39 5.26 4.83 -3.87
CA MET A 39 5.99 6.10 -3.86
C MET A 39 5.03 7.24 -4.16
N ASP A 40 4.53 7.87 -3.12
CA ASP A 40 3.54 8.95 -3.18
C ASP A 40 4.23 10.31 -3.29
N ASN A 41 4.20 10.90 -4.48
CA ASN A 41 4.72 12.23 -4.73
C ASN A 41 3.62 13.28 -5.03
N ARG A 42 2.36 12.87 -4.92
CA ARG A 42 1.17 13.72 -5.12
C ARG A 42 1.11 14.39 -6.49
N ILE A 43 1.73 13.77 -7.53
CA ILE A 43 1.71 14.32 -8.88
C ILE A 43 2.05 13.26 -9.94
N TYR A 44 1.50 13.35 -11.15
CA TYR A 44 1.97 12.57 -12.29
C TYR A 44 3.26 13.18 -12.87
N GLY A 45 4.42 12.65 -12.48
CA GLY A 45 5.73 13.15 -12.93
C GLY A 45 6.06 12.78 -14.37
N LEU A 46 5.77 11.54 -14.82
CA LEU A 46 6.12 11.07 -16.17
C LEU A 46 5.45 11.89 -17.28
N THR A 47 4.22 12.30 -17.07
CA THR A 47 3.43 13.08 -18.02
C THR A 47 3.56 14.58 -17.81
N LYS A 48 4.51 15.01 -16.99
CA LYS A 48 4.95 16.41 -16.76
C LYS A 48 4.04 17.25 -15.86
N GLY A 49 3.46 16.65 -14.82
CA GLY A 49 2.95 17.43 -13.70
C GLY A 49 1.43 17.61 -13.68
N GLN A 50 0.65 16.61 -14.08
CA GLN A 50 -0.79 16.60 -13.82
C GLN A 50 -1.10 16.21 -12.38
N ALA A 51 -2.25 16.63 -11.87
CA ALA A 51 -2.73 16.22 -10.56
C ALA A 51 -2.93 14.68 -10.51
N SER A 52 -2.38 14.03 -9.49
CA SER A 52 -2.56 12.61 -9.19
C SER A 52 -3.74 12.41 -8.21
N PRO A 53 -4.15 11.17 -7.91
CA PRO A 53 -5.23 10.92 -6.95
C PRO A 53 -4.96 11.47 -5.55
N THR A 54 -3.70 11.65 -5.15
CA THR A 54 -3.30 12.17 -3.83
C THR A 54 -2.95 13.66 -3.84
N SER A 55 -3.03 14.34 -4.99
CA SER A 55 -2.84 15.79 -5.07
C SER A 55 -3.87 16.52 -4.21
N ARG A 56 -3.44 17.60 -3.56
CA ARG A 56 -4.33 18.43 -2.73
C ARG A 56 -5.45 19.05 -3.55
N GLU A 57 -6.55 19.36 -2.90
CA GLU A 57 -7.56 20.26 -3.47
C GLU A 57 -6.91 21.60 -3.85
N ASP A 58 -7.42 22.21 -4.89
CA ASP A 58 -6.92 23.49 -5.45
C ASP A 58 -5.47 23.45 -5.97
N PHE A 59 -4.87 22.23 -6.14
CA PHE A 59 -3.53 22.11 -6.70
C PHE A 59 -3.52 22.52 -8.18
N GLU A 60 -2.82 23.60 -8.48
CA GLU A 60 -2.70 24.15 -9.84
C GLU A 60 -1.69 23.35 -10.69
N THR A 61 -2.09 22.99 -11.90
CA THR A 61 -1.21 22.35 -12.89
C THR A 61 -1.46 22.93 -14.29
N SER A 62 -0.62 22.56 -15.24
CA SER A 62 -0.82 22.97 -16.64
C SER A 62 -2.15 22.50 -17.26
N THR A 63 -2.74 21.44 -16.73
CA THR A 63 -4.03 20.87 -17.16
C THR A 63 -5.20 21.29 -16.27
N THR A 64 -4.93 21.81 -15.10
CA THR A 64 -5.92 22.34 -14.14
C THR A 64 -5.43 23.71 -13.63
N PRO A 65 -5.45 24.75 -14.51
CA PRO A 65 -4.89 26.06 -14.16
C PRO A 65 -5.67 26.82 -13.07
N ASP A 66 -6.93 26.42 -12.83
CA ASP A 66 -7.78 26.96 -11.77
C ASP A 66 -7.79 26.07 -10.51
N GLY A 67 -6.81 25.16 -10.42
CA GLY A 67 -6.74 24.13 -9.36
C GLY A 67 -7.59 22.88 -9.65
N THR A 68 -7.22 21.76 -9.00
CA THR A 68 -8.06 20.55 -9.05
C THR A 68 -9.20 20.65 -8.04
N ASN A 69 -10.40 20.25 -8.44
CA ASN A 69 -11.59 20.21 -7.60
C ASN A 69 -11.87 18.79 -7.04
N GLN A 70 -10.90 17.90 -7.13
CA GLN A 70 -11.03 16.52 -6.65
C GLN A 70 -10.51 16.42 -5.22
N THR A 71 -11.29 15.78 -4.36
CA THR A 71 -10.82 15.43 -3.00
C THR A 71 -9.73 14.37 -3.09
N PRO A 72 -8.58 14.57 -2.43
CA PRO A 72 -7.49 13.60 -2.45
C PRO A 72 -7.91 12.25 -1.88
N VAL A 73 -7.42 11.18 -2.50
CA VAL A 73 -7.49 9.86 -1.91
C VAL A 73 -6.61 9.83 -0.66
N ASN A 74 -7.15 9.32 0.44
CA ASN A 74 -6.36 8.97 1.61
C ASN A 74 -5.91 7.50 1.50
N PRO A 75 -4.61 7.24 1.22
CA PRO A 75 -4.13 5.88 0.98
C PRO A 75 -4.27 4.95 2.17
N LEU A 76 -4.05 5.48 3.39
CA LEU A 76 -4.13 4.69 4.62
C LEU A 76 -5.58 4.30 4.93
N ALA A 77 -6.53 5.24 4.76
CA ALA A 77 -7.96 4.96 4.92
C ALA A 77 -8.45 3.96 3.86
N LEU A 78 -7.96 4.06 2.61
CA LEU A 78 -8.25 3.10 1.55
C LEU A 78 -7.74 1.70 1.93
N ALA A 79 -6.50 1.59 2.43
CA ALA A 79 -5.91 0.33 2.87
C ALA A 79 -6.70 -0.31 4.02
N LEU A 80 -7.01 0.47 5.07
CA LEU A 80 -7.82 0.02 6.21
C LEU A 80 -9.19 -0.47 5.78
N SER A 81 -9.90 0.32 4.96
CA SER A 81 -11.25 -0.03 4.50
C SER A 81 -11.24 -1.24 3.56
N SER A 82 -10.14 -1.48 2.86
CA SER A 82 -9.96 -2.65 2.00
C SER A 82 -9.54 -3.91 2.74
N GLY A 83 -9.20 -3.83 4.03
CA GLY A 83 -8.85 -4.97 4.86
C GLY A 83 -7.37 -5.34 4.83
N ALA A 84 -6.48 -4.40 4.50
CA ALA A 84 -5.03 -4.61 4.65
C ALA A 84 -4.70 -4.91 6.12
N THR A 85 -3.82 -5.89 6.34
CA THR A 85 -3.48 -6.39 7.67
C THR A 85 -2.17 -5.81 8.22
N PHE A 86 -1.36 -5.17 7.37
CA PHE A 86 -0.28 -4.29 7.77
C PHE A 86 -0.36 -2.99 6.98
N ILE A 87 -0.23 -1.86 7.69
CA ILE A 87 -0.25 -0.52 7.08
C ILE A 87 0.84 0.33 7.71
N GLY A 88 1.74 0.80 6.87
CA GLY A 88 2.80 1.72 7.25
C GLY A 88 2.78 2.98 6.41
N GLN A 89 3.34 4.05 6.94
CA GLN A 89 3.63 5.27 6.18
C GLN A 89 5.03 5.76 6.51
N THR A 90 5.78 6.19 5.50
CA THR A 90 7.16 6.60 5.67
C THR A 90 7.48 7.85 4.84
N PHE A 91 8.64 8.40 5.09
CA PHE A 91 9.18 9.52 4.33
C PHE A 91 10.52 9.15 3.70
N SER A 92 10.66 9.34 2.40
CA SER A 92 11.85 8.93 1.63
C SER A 92 13.16 9.60 2.07
N SER A 93 13.08 10.73 2.77
CA SER A 93 14.27 11.41 3.34
C SER A 93 14.76 10.79 4.65
N ASP A 94 13.95 9.97 5.32
CA ASP A 94 14.34 9.20 6.50
C ASP A 94 14.57 7.73 6.11
N ALA A 95 15.77 7.45 5.62
CA ALA A 95 16.14 6.13 5.11
C ALA A 95 16.10 5.03 6.17
N GLN A 96 16.35 5.36 7.45
CA GLN A 96 16.38 4.38 8.52
C GLN A 96 14.96 3.94 8.90
N SER A 97 14.07 4.90 9.18
CA SER A 97 12.67 4.63 9.50
C SER A 97 11.97 3.95 8.30
N HIS A 98 12.24 4.43 7.08
CA HIS A 98 11.71 3.82 5.86
C HIS A 98 12.10 2.34 5.73
N ALA A 99 13.39 2.01 5.88
CA ALA A 99 13.86 0.62 5.78
C ALA A 99 13.25 -0.27 6.88
N GLU A 100 13.08 0.26 8.09
CA GLU A 100 12.49 -0.50 9.21
C GLU A 100 11.01 -0.83 8.95
N VAL A 101 10.21 0.15 8.51
CA VAL A 101 8.79 -0.07 8.24
C VAL A 101 8.57 -0.99 7.05
N VAL A 102 9.36 -0.82 5.97
CA VAL A 102 9.28 -1.72 4.79
C VAL A 102 9.69 -3.14 5.16
N ARG A 103 10.73 -3.32 5.99
CA ARG A 103 11.11 -4.65 6.49
C ARG A 103 9.98 -5.30 7.29
N LYS A 104 9.31 -4.56 8.18
CA LYS A 104 8.16 -5.07 8.94
C LYS A 104 7.00 -5.46 8.02
N ALA A 105 6.78 -4.70 6.94
CA ALA A 105 5.77 -5.05 5.94
C ALA A 105 6.10 -6.35 5.20
N ILE A 106 7.37 -6.59 4.87
CA ILE A 106 7.85 -7.82 4.21
C ILE A 106 7.76 -9.03 5.15
N GLU A 107 8.07 -8.83 6.43
CA GLU A 107 8.03 -9.89 7.46
C GLU A 107 6.61 -10.18 7.98
N HIS A 108 5.61 -9.43 7.51
CA HIS A 108 4.21 -9.61 7.93
C HIS A 108 3.52 -10.70 7.12
N ASP A 109 2.86 -11.63 7.79
CA ASP A 109 2.05 -12.67 7.15
C ASP A 109 0.76 -12.07 6.56
N GLY A 110 0.71 -11.84 5.25
CA GLY A 110 -0.43 -11.29 4.53
C GLY A 110 -0.13 -10.00 3.77
N PHE A 111 -1.16 -9.19 3.51
CA PHE A 111 -1.03 -7.98 2.69
C PHE A 111 -0.46 -6.81 3.49
N GLY A 112 0.84 -6.55 3.26
CA GLY A 112 1.55 -5.38 3.76
C GLY A 112 1.46 -4.21 2.81
N PHE A 113 1.01 -3.04 3.30
CA PHE A 113 0.96 -1.79 2.54
C PHE A 113 1.84 -0.72 3.18
N VAL A 114 2.67 -0.07 2.37
CA VAL A 114 3.48 1.08 2.82
C VAL A 114 3.33 2.23 1.84
N ASN A 115 2.73 3.33 2.30
CA ASN A 115 2.75 4.61 1.58
C ASN A 115 4.02 5.37 1.90
N VAL A 116 4.73 5.87 0.88
CA VAL A 116 6.01 6.57 1.04
C VAL A 116 5.90 7.99 0.52
N TYR A 117 5.90 8.98 1.41
CA TYR A 117 6.05 10.36 0.97
C TYR A 117 7.38 10.55 0.26
N SER A 118 7.31 10.79 -1.05
CA SER A 118 8.46 10.87 -1.95
C SER A 118 8.38 12.12 -2.83
N PRO A 119 8.62 13.32 -2.30
CA PRO A 119 8.40 14.59 -2.98
C PRO A 119 9.04 14.69 -4.36
N CYS A 120 8.27 15.14 -5.34
CA CYS A 120 8.76 15.40 -6.69
C CYS A 120 9.35 16.81 -6.78
N VAL A 121 10.66 16.92 -6.76
CA VAL A 121 11.39 18.22 -6.80
C VAL A 121 11.27 18.98 -8.14
N THR A 122 10.68 18.37 -9.16
CA THR A 122 10.60 18.95 -10.51
C THR A 122 9.22 19.54 -10.81
N PHE A 123 8.16 18.94 -10.30
CA PHE A 123 6.80 19.28 -10.68
C PHE A 123 5.88 19.62 -9.50
N ASN A 124 6.30 19.35 -8.26
CA ASN A 124 5.52 19.66 -7.07
C ASN A 124 6.35 20.59 -6.16
N ASP A 125 5.98 21.86 -6.13
CA ASP A 125 6.59 22.89 -5.31
C ASP A 125 5.79 23.19 -4.02
N VAL A 126 4.69 22.47 -3.79
CA VAL A 126 3.84 22.58 -2.62
C VAL A 126 4.19 21.48 -1.60
N ASP A 127 4.14 20.22 -2.02
CA ASP A 127 4.45 19.06 -1.18
C ASP A 127 5.95 18.75 -1.23
N THR A 128 6.75 19.67 -0.67
CA THR A 128 8.21 19.62 -0.72
C THR A 128 8.81 18.78 0.41
N TYR A 129 10.11 18.49 0.32
CA TYR A 129 10.85 17.85 1.43
C TYR A 129 10.79 18.67 2.72
N ASP A 130 10.82 19.99 2.63
CA ASP A 130 10.75 20.88 3.80
C ASP A 130 9.35 20.84 4.40
N TYR A 131 8.28 20.88 3.57
CA TYR A 131 6.92 20.71 4.04
C TYR A 131 6.77 19.43 4.87
N PHE A 132 7.21 18.28 4.35
CA PHE A 132 7.07 17.02 5.08
C PHE A 132 7.93 16.95 6.34
N ARG A 133 9.14 17.53 6.35
CA ARG A 133 9.96 17.60 7.58
C ARG A 133 9.30 18.37 8.70
N ASP A 134 8.54 19.43 8.35
CA ASP A 134 7.87 20.27 9.32
C ASP A 134 6.50 19.72 9.78
N SER A 135 5.87 18.86 8.98
CA SER A 135 4.49 18.37 9.22
C SER A 135 4.39 16.92 9.70
N ILE A 136 5.42 16.11 9.49
CA ILE A 136 5.43 14.69 9.86
C ILE A 136 5.51 14.53 11.38
N VAL A 137 4.71 13.59 11.89
CA VAL A 137 4.76 13.12 13.28
C VAL A 137 5.02 11.60 13.25
N ASP A 138 6.07 11.17 13.94
CA ASP A 138 6.29 9.73 14.15
C ASP A 138 5.20 9.19 15.09
N ILE A 139 4.35 8.31 14.58
CA ILE A 139 3.24 7.73 15.35
C ILE A 139 3.77 6.88 16.52
N GLY A 140 4.97 6.31 16.39
CA GLY A 140 5.63 5.55 17.45
C GLY A 140 6.06 6.39 18.65
N GLU A 141 6.12 7.74 18.52
CA GLU A 141 6.36 8.68 19.62
C GLU A 141 5.07 9.11 20.33
N THR A 142 3.91 8.59 19.89
CA THR A 142 2.60 8.86 20.47
C THR A 142 2.12 7.69 21.34
N ASP A 143 0.89 7.80 21.86
CA ASP A 143 0.21 6.74 22.62
C ASP A 143 -0.53 5.73 21.71
N HIS A 144 -0.24 5.73 20.42
CA HIS A 144 -0.90 4.86 19.44
C HIS A 144 -0.50 3.38 19.61
N ASP A 145 -1.50 2.51 19.69
CA ASP A 145 -1.32 1.07 19.62
C ASP A 145 -1.58 0.60 18.16
N PRO A 146 -0.57 0.14 17.43
CA PRO A 146 -0.75 -0.30 16.05
C PRO A 146 -1.59 -1.58 15.91
N THR A 147 -1.88 -2.31 16.99
CA THR A 147 -2.76 -3.48 16.97
C THR A 147 -4.23 -3.12 17.14
N ASP A 148 -4.53 -1.89 17.55
CA ASP A 148 -5.88 -1.37 17.68
C ASP A 148 -6.36 -0.77 16.35
N ARG A 149 -7.24 -1.51 15.66
CA ARG A 149 -7.79 -1.09 14.36
C ARG A 149 -8.66 0.17 14.46
N ASP A 150 -9.40 0.32 15.54
CA ASP A 150 -10.28 1.49 15.73
C ASP A 150 -9.44 2.75 15.99
N ALA A 151 -8.37 2.63 16.78
CA ALA A 151 -7.38 3.70 16.96
C ALA A 151 -6.70 4.07 15.63
N ALA A 152 -6.35 3.09 14.80
CA ALA A 152 -5.78 3.34 13.47
C ALA A 152 -6.77 4.10 12.57
N ILE A 153 -8.06 3.73 12.55
CA ILE A 153 -9.10 4.44 11.80
C ILE A 153 -9.21 5.91 12.27
N GLU A 154 -9.23 6.14 13.58
CA GLU A 154 -9.28 7.49 14.15
C GLU A 154 -8.09 8.32 13.66
N ARG A 155 -6.85 7.80 13.79
CA ARG A 155 -5.63 8.49 13.37
C ARG A 155 -5.61 8.85 11.88
N VAL A 156 -6.02 7.94 10.99
CA VAL A 156 -5.98 8.21 9.54
C VAL A 156 -7.13 9.09 9.06
N THR A 157 -8.20 9.25 9.83
CA THR A 157 -9.34 10.11 9.51
C THR A 157 -9.28 11.48 10.19
N GLU A 158 -8.48 11.65 11.25
CA GLU A 158 -8.14 12.96 11.81
C GLU A 158 -7.35 13.77 10.77
N GLY A 159 -7.99 14.71 10.12
CA GLY A 159 -7.32 15.57 9.15
C GLY A 159 -6.23 16.46 9.78
N GLY A 160 -5.18 16.76 9.01
CA GLY A 160 -4.19 17.79 9.34
C GLY A 160 -2.88 17.30 9.95
N THR A 161 -2.72 16.00 10.23
CA THR A 161 -1.47 15.42 10.71
C THR A 161 -0.97 14.35 9.74
N GLU A 162 0.29 14.47 9.30
CA GLU A 162 0.97 13.50 8.44
C GLU A 162 1.74 12.52 9.33
N TYR A 163 1.12 11.40 9.71
CA TYR A 163 1.78 10.38 10.53
C TYR A 163 2.75 9.53 9.71
N THR A 164 3.89 9.15 10.30
CA THR A 164 4.80 8.11 9.79
C THR A 164 5.00 7.01 10.83
N GLY A 165 5.44 5.84 10.41
CA GLY A 165 5.60 4.66 11.25
C GLY A 165 4.62 3.55 10.88
N VAL A 166 4.40 2.62 11.79
CA VAL A 166 3.40 1.55 11.65
C VAL A 166 2.06 2.04 12.15
N ILE A 167 1.12 2.19 11.22
CA ILE A 167 -0.24 2.68 11.50
C ILE A 167 -1.15 1.57 12.00
N TYR A 168 -1.04 0.38 11.39
CA TYR A 168 -1.82 -0.79 11.77
C TYR A 168 -1.07 -2.07 11.47
N GLN A 169 -1.19 -3.04 12.37
CA GLN A 169 -0.69 -4.40 12.19
C GLN A 169 -1.61 -5.38 12.91
N ASP A 170 -2.25 -6.27 12.16
CA ASP A 170 -3.04 -7.36 12.71
C ASP A 170 -2.11 -8.49 13.19
N PRO A 171 -2.01 -8.74 14.50
CA PRO A 171 -1.14 -9.78 15.03
C PRO A 171 -1.63 -11.21 14.74
N ASP A 172 -2.92 -11.36 14.38
CA ASP A 172 -3.57 -12.64 14.11
C ASP A 172 -3.81 -12.84 12.61
N SER A 173 -3.09 -12.09 11.77
CA SER A 173 -3.21 -12.15 10.31
C SER A 173 -2.89 -13.54 9.78
N VAL A 174 -3.76 -14.06 8.91
CA VAL A 174 -3.54 -15.31 8.17
C VAL A 174 -3.63 -15.01 6.69
N PRO A 175 -2.57 -15.20 5.89
CA PRO A 175 -2.57 -14.89 4.48
C PRO A 175 -3.52 -15.81 3.68
N TYR A 176 -3.94 -15.31 2.50
CA TYR A 176 -4.85 -16.00 1.60
C TYR A 176 -4.38 -17.42 1.26
N GLU A 177 -3.11 -17.58 0.96
CA GLU A 177 -2.48 -18.83 0.57
C GLU A 177 -2.63 -19.92 1.64
N GLN A 178 -2.45 -19.54 2.91
CA GLN A 178 -2.64 -20.47 4.03
C GLN A 178 -4.10 -20.83 4.24
N ARG A 179 -5.04 -19.87 4.05
CA ARG A 179 -6.50 -20.14 4.14
C ARG A 179 -6.97 -21.10 3.07
N GLU A 180 -6.37 -21.07 1.87
CA GLU A 180 -6.66 -21.96 0.76
C GLU A 180 -5.88 -23.29 0.84
N GLY A 181 -5.03 -23.48 1.87
CA GLY A 181 -4.26 -24.70 2.07
C GLY A 181 -3.17 -24.90 1.00
N ILE A 182 -2.63 -23.82 0.47
CA ILE A 182 -1.53 -23.87 -0.52
C ILE A 182 -0.21 -24.02 0.27
N GLU A 183 0.22 -25.27 0.43
CA GLU A 183 1.41 -25.63 1.21
C GLU A 183 2.63 -25.97 0.34
N SER A 184 2.46 -26.08 -0.98
CA SER A 184 3.53 -26.52 -1.87
C SER A 184 3.70 -25.60 -3.07
N ASN A 185 4.94 -25.55 -3.57
CA ASN A 185 5.28 -24.84 -4.79
C ASN A 185 4.59 -25.49 -6.00
N MET A 186 3.69 -24.77 -6.64
CA MET A 186 2.98 -25.25 -7.83
C MET A 186 3.91 -25.59 -9.00
N ALA A 187 5.14 -25.04 -9.02
CA ALA A 187 6.14 -25.39 -10.03
C ALA A 187 6.86 -26.73 -9.75
N GLU A 188 6.71 -27.26 -8.54
CA GLU A 188 7.28 -28.55 -8.11
C GLU A 188 6.27 -29.71 -8.20
N ILE A 189 5.05 -29.43 -8.66
CA ILE A 189 4.10 -30.50 -8.97
C ILE A 189 4.76 -31.38 -10.01
N PRO A 190 5.05 -32.67 -9.69
CA PRO A 190 5.67 -33.58 -10.65
C PRO A 190 4.89 -33.60 -11.95
N ASP A 191 5.58 -33.77 -13.08
CA ASP A 191 5.00 -33.95 -14.40
C ASP A 191 4.01 -35.14 -14.43
N GLY A 192 2.91 -34.98 -13.74
CA GLY A 192 1.74 -35.84 -13.69
C GLY A 192 0.55 -34.99 -14.09
N ALA A 193 0.55 -34.49 -15.32
CA ALA A 193 -0.74 -34.20 -15.93
C ALA A 193 -1.59 -35.45 -15.74
N PRO A 194 -2.83 -35.34 -15.24
CA PRO A 194 -3.70 -36.50 -15.12
C PRO A 194 -3.69 -37.23 -16.49
N GLU A 195 -3.41 -38.54 -16.47
CA GLU A 195 -3.28 -39.36 -17.71
C GLU A 195 -4.52 -39.24 -18.60
N ASP A 196 -5.64 -38.77 -18.01
CA ASP A 196 -6.85 -38.42 -18.75
C ASP A 196 -7.39 -37.06 -18.25
N ALA A 197 -7.50 -36.05 -19.13
CA ALA A 197 -8.14 -34.77 -18.84
C ALA A 197 -9.60 -34.94 -18.36
N MET A 198 -10.21 -36.07 -18.61
CA MET A 198 -11.55 -36.45 -18.14
C MET A 198 -11.57 -36.77 -16.63
N ASP A 199 -10.44 -37.08 -16.01
CA ASP A 199 -10.38 -37.31 -14.56
C ASP A 199 -10.51 -35.97 -13.82
N LEU A 200 -9.93 -34.88 -14.33
CA LEU A 200 -10.17 -33.53 -13.82
C LEU A 200 -11.64 -33.09 -13.92
N VAL A 201 -12.32 -33.47 -15.00
CA VAL A 201 -13.74 -33.17 -15.19
C VAL A 201 -14.61 -33.94 -14.20
N ARG A 202 -14.23 -35.20 -13.86
CA ARG A 202 -14.97 -36.03 -12.91
C ARG A 202 -14.89 -35.55 -11.47
N GLU A 203 -13.88 -34.80 -11.09
CA GLU A 203 -13.78 -34.18 -9.76
C GLU A 203 -14.80 -33.05 -9.54
N PHE A 204 -15.36 -32.48 -10.61
CA PHE A 204 -16.34 -31.38 -10.54
C PHE A 204 -17.80 -31.86 -10.76
N TYR A 205 -18.04 -33.16 -10.94
CA TYR A 205 -19.35 -33.79 -11.11
C TYR A 205 -19.51 -35.00 -10.18
#